data_fc3ea0cec7beff15e324e2c64952619b
#
_entry.id   fc3ea0cec7beff15e324e2c64952619b
#
_cell.length_a   1.000
_cell.length_b   1.000
_cell.length_c   1.000
_cell.angle_alpha   90.00
_cell.angle_beta   90.00
_cell.angle_gamma   90.00
#
_symmetry.space_group_name_H-M   'P 1'
#
loop_
_entity.id
_entity.type
_entity.pdbx_description
1 polymer ?
#
loop_
_entity_poly.entity_id
_entity_poly.type
_entity_poly.pdbx_seq_one_letter_code
_entity_poly.pdbx_strand_id
1 'polypeptide(L)'
;MTIRKKIVLTAAAAAVLSLSGPAFAGGFQLNEQSITGLGRAFAGEGIMGDDLSATWYNPAGMTLLSGTQVQLGGVENAMDMSYKGTDGSTENGRKRISPILHQMVTHQFNDKIWGGLAIVMPFGLADSYNQNWEGAERGYDAKLLTININPSVAWKI
;
A
#
# COMPACT_ATOMS: atom_id res chain seq x y z
N MET A 1 2.36 -27.56 -27.44
CA MET A 1 2.23 -27.86 -25.99
C MET A 1 1.29 -29.02 -25.81
N THR A 2 1.77 -30.13 -25.26
CA THR A 2 1.00 -31.40 -25.14
C THR A 2 -0.18 -31.24 -24.18
N ILE A 3 -1.28 -31.93 -24.42
CA ILE A 3 -2.51 -31.91 -23.61
C ILE A 3 -2.20 -32.13 -22.11
N ARG A 4 -1.27 -33.03 -21.79
CA ARG A 4 -0.80 -33.25 -20.40
C ARG A 4 -0.22 -32.00 -19.74
N LYS A 5 0.57 -31.19 -20.46
CA LYS A 5 1.13 -29.93 -19.90
C LYS A 5 0.03 -28.88 -19.65
N LYS A 6 -0.99 -28.82 -20.52
CA LYS A 6 -2.13 -27.94 -20.31
C LYS A 6 -2.93 -28.33 -19.07
N ILE A 7 -3.21 -29.62 -18.87
CA ILE A 7 -3.93 -30.14 -17.70
C ILE A 7 -3.16 -29.85 -16.40
N VAL A 8 -1.86 -30.07 -16.38
CA VAL A 8 -1.02 -29.80 -15.19
C VAL A 8 -1.00 -28.30 -14.87
N LEU A 9 -0.87 -27.42 -15.89
CA LEU A 9 -0.92 -25.98 -15.66
C LEU A 9 -2.28 -25.51 -15.14
N THR A 10 -3.37 -26.05 -15.70
CA THR A 10 -4.73 -25.69 -15.25
C THR A 10 -5.01 -26.20 -13.84
N ALA A 11 -4.54 -27.41 -13.50
CA ALA A 11 -4.67 -27.95 -12.15
C ALA A 11 -3.83 -27.18 -11.13
N ALA A 12 -2.61 -26.77 -11.49
CA ALA A 12 -1.77 -25.93 -10.64
C ALA A 12 -2.37 -24.54 -10.42
N ALA A 13 -2.92 -23.91 -11.47
CA ALA A 13 -3.60 -22.63 -11.36
C ALA A 13 -4.88 -22.75 -10.49
N ALA A 14 -5.66 -23.81 -10.65
CA ALA A 14 -6.84 -24.06 -9.83
C ALA A 14 -6.47 -24.31 -8.35
N ALA A 15 -5.37 -25.03 -8.09
CA ALA A 15 -4.88 -25.27 -6.73
C ALA A 15 -4.42 -23.98 -6.05
N VAL A 16 -3.75 -23.07 -6.76
CA VAL A 16 -3.36 -21.76 -6.22
C VAL A 16 -4.58 -20.89 -5.93
N LEU A 17 -5.57 -20.88 -6.80
CA LEU A 17 -6.82 -20.14 -6.62
C LEU A 17 -7.67 -20.68 -5.46
N SER A 18 -7.63 -21.98 -5.19
CA SER A 18 -8.38 -22.60 -4.07
C SER A 18 -7.72 -22.38 -2.70
N LEU A 19 -6.44 -22.01 -2.66
CA LEU A 19 -5.71 -21.68 -1.43
C LEU A 19 -5.86 -20.20 -1.03
N SER A 20 -6.37 -19.35 -1.92
CA SER A 20 -6.70 -17.97 -1.59
C SER A 20 -8.02 -17.90 -0.82
N GLY A 21 -7.94 -18.10 0.49
CA GLY A 21 -9.05 -17.76 1.40
C GLY A 21 -9.33 -16.25 1.35
N PRO A 22 -10.53 -15.81 1.76
CA PRO A 22 -10.84 -14.39 1.85
C PRO A 22 -9.84 -13.72 2.81
N ALA A 23 -8.98 -12.83 2.27
CA ALA A 23 -8.09 -12.03 3.07
C ALA A 23 -8.91 -10.86 3.66
N PHE A 24 -9.19 -10.93 4.97
CA PHE A 24 -9.88 -9.86 5.71
C PHE A 24 -8.94 -8.77 6.22
N ALA A 25 -7.69 -8.73 5.75
CA ALA A 25 -6.66 -7.83 6.22
C ALA A 25 -6.42 -6.70 5.22
N GLY A 26 -6.95 -5.54 5.42
CA GLY A 26 -6.72 -4.39 4.54
C GLY A 26 -7.58 -3.17 4.84
N GLY A 27 -8.49 -3.28 5.81
CA GLY A 27 -9.44 -2.21 6.13
C GLY A 27 -8.81 -0.89 6.59
N PHE A 28 -7.53 -0.89 6.95
CA PHE A 28 -6.77 0.28 7.39
C PHE A 28 -5.54 0.56 6.51
N GLN A 29 -5.45 -0.08 5.33
CA GLN A 29 -4.35 0.19 4.42
C GLN A 29 -4.48 1.58 3.81
N LEU A 30 -3.40 2.35 3.87
CA LEU A 30 -3.30 3.66 3.26
C LEU A 30 -2.94 3.49 1.78
N ASN A 31 -3.71 4.13 0.91
CA ASN A 31 -3.49 4.09 -0.53
C ASN A 31 -2.50 5.18 -1.01
N GLU A 32 -2.14 6.10 -0.14
CA GLU A 32 -1.37 7.32 -0.46
C GLU A 32 0.13 7.04 -0.66
N GLN A 33 0.46 5.95 -1.39
CA GLN A 33 1.83 5.55 -1.69
C GLN A 33 2.37 6.14 -3.00
N SER A 34 1.65 7.08 -3.61
CA SER A 34 2.06 7.80 -4.82
C SER A 34 1.43 9.19 -4.84
N ILE A 35 2.26 10.23 -5.02
CA ILE A 35 1.77 11.61 -5.20
C ILE A 35 1.07 11.76 -6.54
N THR A 36 1.61 11.13 -7.59
CA THR A 36 1.00 11.11 -8.93
C THR A 36 -0.35 10.40 -8.90
N GLY A 37 -0.42 9.25 -8.21
CA GLY A 37 -1.67 8.51 -8.00
C GLY A 37 -2.69 9.33 -7.22
N LEU A 38 -2.27 10.01 -6.16
CA LEU A 38 -3.13 10.90 -5.38
C LEU A 38 -3.76 12.01 -6.23
N GLY A 39 -2.95 12.63 -7.12
CA GLY A 39 -3.43 13.67 -8.05
C GLY A 39 -4.51 13.17 -9.02
N ARG A 40 -4.62 11.86 -9.25
CA ARG A 40 -5.63 11.19 -10.08
C ARG A 40 -6.72 10.48 -9.26
N ALA A 41 -6.76 10.69 -7.96
CA ALA A 41 -7.60 9.90 -7.06
C ALA A 41 -7.39 8.38 -7.25
N PHE A 42 -6.14 7.96 -7.51
CA PHE A 42 -5.69 6.59 -7.77
C PHE A 42 -6.31 5.91 -9.01
N ALA A 43 -6.95 6.69 -9.90
CA ALA A 43 -7.46 6.17 -11.16
C ALA A 43 -6.30 5.66 -12.04
N GLY A 44 -6.37 4.37 -12.45
CA GLY A 44 -5.34 3.72 -13.27
C GLY A 44 -4.05 3.36 -12.51
N GLU A 45 -4.05 3.42 -11.19
CA GLU A 45 -2.89 3.07 -10.38
C GLU A 45 -2.40 1.64 -10.67
N GLY A 46 -1.10 1.48 -10.84
CA GLY A 46 -0.49 0.21 -11.20
C GLY A 46 -0.67 -0.23 -12.66
N ILE A 47 -1.33 0.56 -13.52
CA ILE A 47 -1.54 0.25 -14.94
C ILE A 47 -0.88 1.31 -15.84
N MET A 48 -0.91 2.55 -15.44
CA MET A 48 -0.48 3.67 -16.30
C MET A 48 1.04 3.66 -16.57
N GLY A 49 1.85 3.20 -15.63
CA GLY A 49 3.31 3.14 -15.77
C GLY A 49 3.96 4.51 -16.01
N ASP A 50 3.37 5.56 -15.50
CA ASP A 50 3.82 6.95 -15.61
C ASP A 50 4.66 7.41 -14.41
N ASP A 51 4.69 6.61 -13.36
CA ASP A 51 5.57 6.81 -12.21
C ASP A 51 6.04 5.46 -11.60
N LEU A 52 6.91 5.54 -10.61
CA LEU A 52 7.53 4.36 -10.02
C LEU A 52 6.60 3.60 -9.06
N SER A 53 5.40 4.07 -8.79
CA SER A 53 4.44 3.38 -7.92
C SER A 53 4.06 1.99 -8.45
N ALA A 54 4.30 1.74 -9.74
CA ALA A 54 4.23 0.40 -10.33
C ALA A 54 5.04 -0.65 -9.53
N THR A 55 6.18 -0.29 -8.94
CA THR A 55 6.96 -1.22 -8.09
C THR A 55 6.19 -1.73 -6.88
N TRP A 56 5.21 -0.96 -6.41
CA TRP A 56 4.36 -1.32 -5.29
C TRP A 56 3.02 -1.93 -5.74
N TYR A 57 2.29 -1.24 -6.62
CA TYR A 57 0.93 -1.63 -6.98
C TYR A 57 0.87 -2.76 -8.02
N ASN A 58 1.76 -2.71 -9.02
CA ASN A 58 1.82 -3.70 -10.11
C ASN A 58 3.21 -3.74 -10.73
N PRO A 59 4.10 -4.59 -10.25
CA PRO A 59 5.47 -4.68 -10.77
C PRO A 59 5.59 -4.90 -12.27
N ALA A 60 4.58 -5.48 -12.93
CA ALA A 60 4.58 -5.62 -14.38
C ALA A 60 4.63 -4.26 -15.09
N GLY A 61 4.09 -3.20 -14.49
CA GLY A 61 4.14 -1.83 -15.00
C GLY A 61 5.55 -1.25 -15.08
N MET A 62 6.53 -1.80 -14.35
CA MET A 62 7.93 -1.41 -14.49
C MET A 62 8.47 -1.59 -15.90
N THR A 63 7.88 -2.49 -16.69
CA THR A 63 8.28 -2.71 -18.10
C THR A 63 8.00 -1.52 -19.02
N LEU A 64 7.27 -0.52 -18.53
CA LEU A 64 7.01 0.75 -19.22
C LEU A 64 8.02 1.84 -18.84
N LEU A 65 8.85 1.61 -17.83
CA LEU A 65 9.82 2.56 -17.30
C LEU A 65 11.21 2.25 -17.88
N SER A 66 11.83 3.22 -18.53
CA SER A 66 13.14 3.03 -19.15
C SER A 66 14.29 3.42 -18.21
N GLY A 67 15.42 2.71 -18.35
CA GLY A 67 16.65 3.03 -17.64
C GLY A 67 16.58 2.83 -16.13
N THR A 68 17.29 3.67 -15.38
CA THR A 68 17.25 3.70 -13.91
C THR A 68 16.50 4.92 -13.45
N GLN A 69 15.50 4.72 -12.62
CA GLN A 69 14.69 5.81 -12.09
C GLN A 69 14.56 5.69 -10.57
N VAL A 70 14.55 6.81 -9.89
CA VAL A 70 14.38 6.92 -8.43
C VAL A 70 13.28 7.92 -8.14
N GLN A 71 12.38 7.57 -7.27
CA GLN A 71 11.30 8.44 -6.78
C GLN A 71 11.31 8.47 -5.26
N LEU A 72 11.28 9.67 -4.72
CA LEU A 72 11.13 9.93 -3.30
C LEU A 72 9.91 10.82 -3.14
N GLY A 73 9.04 10.48 -2.21
CA GLY A 73 7.85 11.28 -1.96
C GLY A 73 7.26 11.01 -0.59
N GLY A 74 6.26 11.80 -0.27
CA GLY A 74 5.50 11.64 0.96
C GLY A 74 4.22 12.44 0.93
N VAL A 75 3.25 11.94 1.66
CA VAL A 75 1.96 12.58 1.90
C VAL A 75 1.82 12.78 3.40
N GLU A 76 1.32 13.92 3.79
CA GLU A 76 1.00 14.21 5.17
C GLU A 76 -0.50 13.97 5.40
N ASN A 77 -0.80 13.00 6.25
CA ASN A 77 -2.17 12.69 6.62
C ASN A 77 -2.48 13.37 7.96
N ALA A 78 -3.36 14.37 7.93
CA ALA A 78 -3.85 15.06 9.13
C ALA A 78 -5.18 14.44 9.56
N MET A 79 -5.21 13.81 10.73
CA MET A 79 -6.40 13.18 11.29
C MET A 79 -6.99 14.06 12.38
N ASP A 80 -8.31 14.25 12.31
CA ASP A 80 -9.12 14.92 13.32
C ASP A 80 -10.26 13.97 13.70
N MET A 81 -10.18 13.35 14.86
CA MET A 81 -11.16 12.37 15.34
C MET A 81 -11.89 12.89 16.54
N SER A 82 -13.17 12.55 16.67
CA SER A 82 -13.99 12.83 17.84
C SER A 82 -14.81 11.61 18.22
N TYR A 83 -15.01 11.43 19.49
CA TYR A 83 -15.92 10.43 20.05
C TYR A 83 -17.12 11.11 20.66
N LYS A 84 -18.31 10.54 20.41
CA LYS A 84 -19.56 10.98 21.04
C LYS A 84 -20.00 9.92 22.03
N GLY A 85 -20.01 10.30 23.31
CA GLY A 85 -20.44 9.42 24.40
C GLY A 85 -21.94 9.13 24.37
N THR A 86 -22.33 8.09 25.08
CA THR A 86 -23.76 7.70 25.24
C THR A 86 -24.55 8.70 26.07
N ASP A 87 -23.87 9.46 26.90
CA ASP A 87 -24.42 10.57 27.70
C ASP A 87 -24.58 11.89 26.91
N GLY A 88 -24.16 11.88 25.62
CA GLY A 88 -24.15 13.06 24.76
C GLY A 88 -22.90 13.93 24.88
N SER A 89 -21.93 13.55 25.72
CA SER A 89 -20.62 14.21 25.77
C SER A 89 -19.86 14.03 24.47
N THR A 90 -18.97 14.97 24.18
CA THR A 90 -18.06 14.85 23.02
C THR A 90 -16.63 14.99 23.50
N GLU A 91 -15.82 13.98 23.23
CA GLU A 91 -14.38 14.03 23.43
C GLU A 91 -13.68 14.21 22.07
N ASN A 92 -12.87 15.24 21.97
CA ASN A 92 -12.09 15.50 20.77
C ASN A 92 -10.71 14.86 20.92
N GLY A 93 -10.35 14.03 19.97
CA GLY A 93 -9.00 13.51 19.85
C GLY A 93 -7.99 14.63 19.60
N ARG A 94 -6.74 14.38 19.93
CA ARG A 94 -5.66 15.30 19.57
C ARG A 94 -5.38 15.18 18.09
N LYS A 95 -5.33 16.32 17.38
CA LYS A 95 -4.93 16.31 15.96
C LYS A 95 -3.56 15.64 15.82
N ARG A 96 -3.51 14.63 14.97
CA ARG A 96 -2.28 13.89 14.67
C ARG A 96 -1.93 14.05 13.21
N ILE A 97 -0.65 14.28 12.97
CA ILE A 97 -0.05 14.31 11.64
C ILE A 97 0.74 13.04 11.49
N SER A 98 0.43 12.26 10.47
CA SER A 98 1.13 11.02 10.15
C SER A 98 1.74 11.14 8.76
N PRO A 99 3.08 11.28 8.64
CA PRO A 99 3.73 11.27 7.35
C PRO A 99 3.69 9.85 6.76
N ILE A 100 3.29 9.74 5.51
CA ILE A 100 3.33 8.53 4.69
C ILE A 100 4.44 8.72 3.69
N LEU A 101 5.59 8.11 3.96
CA LEU A 101 6.77 8.24 3.10
C LEU A 101 6.83 7.07 2.12
N HIS A 102 7.24 7.34 0.90
CA HIS A 102 7.52 6.33 -0.10
C HIS A 102 8.82 6.60 -0.83
N GLN A 103 9.58 5.54 -1.06
CA GLN A 103 10.84 5.54 -1.80
C GLN A 103 10.80 4.38 -2.77
N MET A 104 11.06 4.65 -4.03
CA MET A 104 10.99 3.65 -5.08
C MET A 104 12.18 3.80 -6.01
N VAL A 105 12.69 2.69 -6.46
CA VAL A 105 13.72 2.62 -7.49
C VAL A 105 13.37 1.52 -8.48
N THR A 106 13.58 1.79 -9.75
CA THR A 106 13.50 0.80 -10.83
C THR A 106 14.76 0.83 -11.67
N HIS A 107 15.15 -0.31 -12.19
CA HIS A 107 16.26 -0.45 -13.12
C HIS A 107 15.90 -1.42 -14.23
N GLN A 108 16.08 -0.97 -15.47
CA GLN A 108 15.98 -1.80 -16.66
C GLN A 108 17.33 -2.46 -16.93
N PHE A 109 17.43 -3.76 -16.69
CA PHE A 109 18.66 -4.53 -16.97
C PHE A 109 18.88 -4.77 -18.46
N ASN A 110 17.78 -5.00 -19.19
CA ASN A 110 17.75 -5.17 -20.65
C ASN A 110 16.31 -4.99 -21.15
N ASP A 111 16.06 -5.24 -22.44
CA ASP A 111 14.73 -5.05 -23.06
C ASP A 111 13.62 -5.98 -22.52
N LYS A 112 13.98 -6.94 -21.67
CA LYS A 112 13.05 -7.94 -21.13
C LYS A 112 12.96 -7.99 -19.60
N ILE A 113 13.96 -7.45 -18.88
CA ILE A 113 14.06 -7.64 -17.44
C ILE A 113 14.21 -6.31 -16.74
N TRP A 114 13.37 -6.09 -15.74
CA TRP A 114 13.41 -4.96 -14.81
C TRP A 114 13.49 -5.47 -13.38
N GLY A 115 14.20 -4.75 -12.54
CA GLY A 115 14.19 -4.90 -11.10
C GLY A 115 13.68 -3.63 -10.43
N GLY A 116 13.02 -3.79 -9.30
CA GLY A 116 12.51 -2.68 -8.52
C GLY A 116 12.60 -2.93 -7.03
N LEU A 117 12.63 -1.85 -6.29
CA LEU A 117 12.51 -1.84 -4.84
C LEU A 117 11.58 -0.72 -4.42
N ALA A 118 10.54 -1.04 -3.67
CA ALA A 118 9.67 -0.06 -3.03
C ALA A 118 9.84 -0.15 -1.51
N ILE A 119 10.02 0.99 -0.86
CA ILE A 119 9.96 1.15 0.59
C ILE A 119 8.79 2.07 0.86
N VAL A 120 7.74 1.55 1.47
CA VAL A 120 6.45 2.23 1.63
C VAL A 120 5.91 2.06 3.04
N MET A 121 4.97 2.91 3.42
CA MET A 121 4.31 2.90 4.74
C MET A 121 2.82 2.58 4.56
N PRO A 122 2.44 1.30 4.38
CA PRO A 122 1.06 0.92 4.06
C PRO A 122 0.08 1.08 5.21
N PHE A 123 0.56 1.20 6.45
CA PHE A 123 -0.27 1.48 7.62
C PHE A 123 0.39 2.58 8.45
N GLY A 124 -0.36 3.64 8.70
CA GLY A 124 0.11 4.79 9.47
C GLY A 124 -1.07 5.48 10.15
N LEU A 125 -1.57 4.91 11.24
CA LEU A 125 -2.67 5.46 12.02
C LEU A 125 -2.19 5.83 13.41
N ALA A 126 -2.62 7.00 13.89
CA ALA A 126 -2.39 7.41 15.27
C ALA A 126 -3.64 8.10 15.80
N ASP A 127 -4.05 7.73 16.99
CA ASP A 127 -5.16 8.32 17.71
C ASP A 127 -4.74 8.62 19.14
N SER A 128 -5.26 9.72 19.72
CA SER A 128 -4.93 10.09 21.08
C SER A 128 -6.04 10.96 21.68
N TYR A 129 -6.53 10.53 22.81
CA TYR A 129 -7.52 11.22 23.62
C TYR A 129 -6.95 11.67 24.96
N ASN A 130 -7.74 12.35 25.77
CA ASN A 130 -7.39 12.66 27.13
C ASN A 130 -7.33 11.38 27.98
N GLN A 131 -6.39 11.30 28.92
CA GLN A 131 -6.27 10.15 29.82
C GLN A 131 -7.49 9.93 30.73
N ASN A 132 -8.34 10.93 30.90
CA ASN A 132 -9.53 10.90 31.74
C ASN A 132 -10.84 10.87 30.94
N TRP A 133 -10.78 10.58 29.62
CA TRP A 133 -12.00 10.47 28.83
C TRP A 133 -12.80 9.19 29.16
N GLU A 134 -14.10 9.18 28.87
CA GLU A 134 -15.01 8.07 29.21
C GLU A 134 -14.51 6.69 28.78
N GLY A 135 -13.83 6.61 27.65
CA GLY A 135 -13.29 5.36 27.10
C GLY A 135 -11.83 5.07 27.47
N ALA A 136 -11.20 5.82 28.38
CA ALA A 136 -9.77 5.72 28.69
C ALA A 136 -9.34 4.32 29.14
N GLU A 137 -10.23 3.54 29.78
CA GLU A 137 -9.97 2.15 30.16
C GLU A 137 -9.76 1.22 28.94
N ARG A 138 -10.31 1.59 27.77
CA ARG A 138 -10.15 0.84 26.51
C ARG A 138 -8.96 1.31 25.69
N GLY A 139 -8.50 2.52 25.93
CA GLY A 139 -7.35 3.12 25.28
C GLY A 139 -7.48 4.64 25.17
N TYR A 140 -6.40 5.35 25.28
CA TYR A 140 -6.32 6.81 25.12
C TYR A 140 -5.21 7.25 24.18
N ASP A 141 -4.28 6.37 23.84
CA ASP A 141 -3.23 6.61 22.86
C ASP A 141 -2.96 5.32 22.08
N ALA A 142 -3.12 5.38 20.78
CA ALA A 142 -2.83 4.27 19.89
C ALA A 142 -2.02 4.78 18.69
N LYS A 143 -0.97 4.05 18.34
CA LYS A 143 -0.16 4.35 17.16
C LYS A 143 0.20 3.06 16.44
N LEU A 144 -0.16 3.00 15.17
CA LEU A 144 0.26 1.94 14.26
C LEU A 144 1.13 2.56 13.15
N LEU A 145 2.31 2.04 12.98
CA LEU A 145 3.21 2.41 11.90
C LEU A 145 3.86 1.15 11.35
N THR A 146 3.81 0.96 10.05
CA THR A 146 4.49 -0.16 9.38
C THR A 146 5.37 0.36 8.26
N ILE A 147 6.49 -0.32 8.05
CA ILE A 147 7.37 -0.10 6.91
C ILE A 147 7.42 -1.41 6.13
N ASN A 148 7.10 -1.34 4.84
CA ASN A 148 7.20 -2.47 3.93
C ASN A 148 8.38 -2.24 2.98
N ILE A 149 9.24 -3.24 2.86
CA ILE A 149 10.36 -3.29 1.91
C ILE A 149 10.01 -4.35 0.89
N ASN A 150 9.71 -3.93 -0.34
CA ASN A 150 9.16 -4.77 -1.40
C ASN A 150 10.08 -4.83 -2.61
N PRO A 151 11.01 -5.80 -2.68
CA PRO A 151 11.77 -6.05 -3.90
C PRO A 151 10.88 -6.72 -4.95
N SER A 152 11.05 -6.35 -6.21
CA SER A 152 10.24 -6.85 -7.32
C SER A 152 11.07 -7.06 -8.59
N VAL A 153 10.61 -7.98 -9.43
CA VAL A 153 11.18 -8.25 -10.75
C VAL A 153 10.05 -8.32 -11.77
N ALA A 154 10.24 -7.69 -12.92
CA ALA A 154 9.31 -7.79 -14.04
C ALA A 154 10.01 -8.37 -15.25
N TRP A 155 9.31 -9.26 -15.96
CA TRP A 155 9.77 -9.86 -17.21
C TRP A 155 8.77 -9.60 -18.33
N LYS A 156 9.23 -8.91 -19.36
CA LYS A 156 8.47 -8.64 -20.57
C LYS A 156 8.54 -9.87 -21.50
N ILE A 157 7.41 -10.45 -21.78
CA ILE A 157 7.23 -11.64 -22.63
C ILE A 157 7.14 -11.21 -24.11
#